data_6a3edced2de2fc656a54db349051ff37
#
_entry.id   6a3edced2de2fc656a54db349051ff37
#
_cell.length_a   1.000
_cell.length_b   1.000
_cell.length_c   1.000
_cell.angle_alpha   90.00
_cell.angle_beta   90.00
_cell.angle_gamma   90.00
#
_symmetry.space_group_name_H-M   'P 1'
#
loop_
_entity.id
_entity.type
_entity.pdbx_description
1 polymer ?
#
loop_
_entity_poly.entity_id
_entity_poly.type
_entity_poly.pdbx_seq_one_letter_code
_entity_poly.pdbx_strand_id
1 'polypeptide(L)'
;VFLIWARRTEGAYHTGMRYLIIQITSGVILLAGTALLYRETGSIAFEQMTLGSLATWLIFLSFGMKCAFPFLHNWLQDSYPAATITGTVILSAFTTKLAVYALARGFAGTEILIYIGAVMTLFPIFFAEIENDLRRVLAYSLNNQLGFMVVGIGVGTEMALNGTASHAFAHILYKALLFMSVGAVLLRTGTSKASELGGLCRTMPRTALFCLIGAAALSAFPLFTEFVTKTLSMD
;
A
#
# COMPACT_ATOMS: atom_id res chain seq x y z
N VAL A 1 -10.72 4.79 9.85
CA VAL A 1 -10.63 4.84 11.33
C VAL A 1 -11.54 3.81 11.95
N PHE A 2 -12.84 3.81 11.63
CA PHE A 2 -13.82 2.88 12.22
C PHE A 2 -13.43 1.40 12.08
N LEU A 3 -12.82 0.98 10.98
CA LEU A 3 -12.32 -0.39 10.77
C LEU A 3 -11.21 -0.78 11.74
N ILE A 4 -10.47 0.18 12.28
CA ILE A 4 -9.43 -0.01 13.29
C ILE A 4 -10.08 -0.04 14.68
N TRP A 5 -10.90 0.95 15.00
CA TRP A 5 -11.55 1.06 16.30
C TRP A 5 -12.57 -0.06 16.59
N ALA A 6 -13.17 -0.64 15.55
CA ALA A 6 -14.08 -1.77 15.68
C ALA A 6 -13.45 -3.02 16.33
N ARG A 7 -12.11 -3.08 16.41
CA ARG A 7 -11.40 -4.14 17.17
C ARG A 7 -11.56 -3.99 18.70
N ARG A 8 -11.92 -2.80 19.19
CA ARG A 8 -12.22 -2.49 20.60
C ARG A 8 -11.08 -2.81 21.58
N THR A 9 -9.83 -2.71 21.14
CA THR A 9 -8.65 -2.83 22.01
C THR A 9 -8.04 -1.46 22.23
N GLU A 10 -7.38 -1.23 23.38
CA GLU A 10 -6.72 0.04 23.69
C GLU A 10 -5.64 0.37 22.64
N GLY A 11 -4.84 -0.61 22.25
CA GLY A 11 -3.84 -0.44 21.18
C GLY A 11 -4.47 -0.03 19.84
N ALA A 12 -5.64 -0.58 19.49
CA ALA A 12 -6.34 -0.20 18.27
C ALA A 12 -6.89 1.23 18.33
N TYR A 13 -7.27 1.71 19.52
CA TYR A 13 -7.69 3.11 19.71
C TYR A 13 -6.54 4.08 19.43
N HIS A 14 -5.38 3.87 20.06
CA HIS A 14 -4.20 4.73 19.85
C HIS A 14 -3.71 4.69 18.39
N THR A 15 -3.67 3.52 17.78
CA THR A 15 -3.31 3.38 16.38
C THR A 15 -4.30 4.07 15.45
N GLY A 16 -5.60 3.94 15.73
CA GLY A 16 -6.65 4.62 14.98
C GLY A 16 -6.56 6.14 15.07
N MET A 17 -6.19 6.69 16.24
CA MET A 17 -5.95 8.13 16.39
C MET A 17 -4.75 8.60 15.57
N ARG A 18 -3.62 7.89 15.58
CA ARG A 18 -2.47 8.20 14.71
C ARG A 18 -2.85 8.18 13.23
N TYR A 19 -3.57 7.14 12.82
CA TYR A 19 -4.08 7.04 11.46
C TYR A 19 -4.96 8.26 11.10
N LEU A 20 -5.88 8.64 11.99
CA LEU A 20 -6.79 9.78 11.78
C LEU A 20 -6.00 11.09 11.60
N ILE A 21 -5.04 11.36 12.49
CA ILE A 21 -4.23 12.57 12.44
C ILE A 21 -3.48 12.65 11.10
N ILE A 22 -2.80 11.58 10.68
CA ILE A 22 -2.04 11.56 9.43
C ILE A 22 -2.95 11.75 8.22
N GLN A 23 -4.12 11.10 8.20
CA GLN A 23 -5.05 11.21 7.08
C GLN A 23 -5.70 12.60 6.99
N ILE A 24 -6.03 13.22 8.13
CA ILE A 24 -6.53 14.60 8.17
C ILE A 24 -5.43 15.57 7.74
N THR A 25 -4.22 15.45 8.26
CA THR A 25 -3.08 16.29 7.87
C THR A 25 -2.83 16.23 6.36
N SER A 26 -2.82 15.02 5.80
CA SER A 26 -2.71 14.85 4.34
C SER A 26 -3.85 15.56 3.59
N GLY A 27 -5.10 15.48 4.09
CA GLY A 27 -6.24 16.16 3.49
C GLY A 27 -6.14 17.70 3.55
N VAL A 28 -5.68 18.24 4.68
CA VAL A 28 -5.46 19.69 4.85
C VAL A 28 -4.35 20.20 3.92
N ILE A 29 -3.25 19.45 3.81
CA ILE A 29 -2.16 19.79 2.88
C ILE A 29 -2.66 19.75 1.43
N LEU A 30 -3.48 18.77 1.06
CA LEU A 30 -4.09 18.69 -0.26
C LEU A 30 -4.97 19.92 -0.54
N LEU A 31 -5.83 20.28 0.43
CA LEU A 31 -6.70 21.43 0.30
C LEU A 31 -5.91 22.74 0.14
N ALA A 32 -4.85 22.91 0.93
CA ALA A 32 -3.95 24.07 0.81
C ALA A 32 -3.28 24.10 -0.56
N GLY A 33 -2.75 22.96 -1.04
CA GLY A 33 -2.14 22.84 -2.36
C GLY A 33 -3.11 23.16 -3.49
N THR A 34 -4.34 22.65 -3.44
CA THR A 34 -5.37 22.92 -4.46
C THR A 34 -5.85 24.37 -4.44
N ALA A 35 -5.96 24.97 -3.26
CA ALA A 35 -6.32 26.40 -3.15
C ALA A 35 -5.23 27.31 -3.75
N LEU A 36 -3.96 26.99 -3.51
CA LEU A 36 -2.84 27.71 -4.12
C LEU A 36 -2.79 27.51 -5.64
N LEU A 37 -3.00 26.27 -6.10
CA LEU A 37 -3.04 25.95 -7.53
C LEU A 37 -4.17 26.74 -8.23
N TYR A 38 -5.34 26.80 -7.62
CA TYR A 38 -6.45 27.60 -8.14
C TYR A 38 -6.10 29.09 -8.23
N ARG A 39 -5.39 29.61 -7.23
CA ARG A 39 -4.91 31.01 -7.23
C ARG A 39 -3.90 31.28 -8.35
N GLU A 40 -3.04 30.30 -8.67
CA GLU A 40 -2.01 30.42 -9.71
C GLU A 40 -2.58 30.26 -11.13
N THR A 41 -3.48 29.30 -11.32
CA THR A 41 -3.94 28.85 -12.66
C THR A 41 -5.38 29.25 -12.99
N GLY A 42 -6.20 29.61 -11.98
CA GLY A 42 -7.62 29.84 -12.14
C GLY A 42 -8.46 28.58 -12.39
N SER A 43 -7.85 27.40 -12.34
CA SER A 43 -8.50 26.11 -12.61
C SER A 43 -8.29 25.12 -11.46
N ILE A 44 -9.28 24.26 -11.22
CA ILE A 44 -9.19 23.10 -10.32
C ILE A 44 -9.16 21.77 -11.08
N ALA A 45 -8.95 21.83 -12.41
CA ALA A 45 -8.86 20.63 -13.21
C ALA A 45 -7.67 19.76 -12.76
N PHE A 46 -7.92 18.47 -12.57
CA PHE A 46 -6.88 17.52 -12.19
C PHE A 46 -6.23 16.95 -13.46
N GLU A 47 -5.22 17.65 -13.92
CA GLU A 47 -4.40 17.30 -15.09
C GLU A 47 -3.00 16.91 -14.65
N GLN A 48 -2.15 16.56 -15.59
CA GLN A 48 -0.74 16.28 -15.32
C GLN A 48 -0.03 17.55 -14.86
N MET A 49 0.63 17.48 -13.72
CA MET A 49 1.32 18.59 -13.06
C MET A 49 2.82 18.36 -13.06
N THR A 50 3.59 19.43 -13.20
CA THR A 50 5.04 19.42 -13.01
C THR A 50 5.40 20.00 -11.65
N LEU A 51 6.46 19.48 -11.02
CA LEU A 51 6.95 19.99 -9.73
C LEU A 51 7.71 21.31 -9.94
N GLY A 52 6.98 22.42 -9.99
CA GLY A 52 7.56 23.75 -10.21
C GLY A 52 7.07 24.80 -9.22
N SER A 53 5.86 24.65 -8.67
CA SER A 53 5.28 25.60 -7.70
C SER A 53 5.11 24.99 -6.32
N LEU A 54 4.95 25.83 -5.30
CA LEU A 54 4.63 25.39 -3.95
C LEU A 54 3.32 24.60 -3.92
N ALA A 55 2.35 24.97 -4.75
CA ALA A 55 1.06 24.30 -4.86
C ALA A 55 1.24 22.85 -5.28
N THR A 56 2.00 22.59 -6.35
CA THR A 56 2.23 21.23 -6.85
C THR A 56 3.05 20.38 -5.88
N TRP A 57 4.01 20.95 -5.15
CA TRP A 57 4.74 20.26 -4.10
C TRP A 57 3.85 19.84 -2.93
N LEU A 58 2.90 20.69 -2.49
CA LEU A 58 1.96 20.33 -1.43
C LEU A 58 1.01 19.20 -1.87
N ILE A 59 0.51 19.24 -3.09
CA ILE A 59 -0.33 18.18 -3.66
C ILE A 59 0.47 16.87 -3.74
N PHE A 60 1.69 16.92 -4.25
CA PHE A 60 2.60 15.78 -4.34
C PHE A 60 2.87 15.16 -2.97
N LEU A 61 3.20 15.98 -1.97
CA LEU A 61 3.43 15.52 -0.59
C LEU A 61 2.19 14.86 0.01
N SER A 62 1.01 15.43 -0.21
CA SER A 62 -0.25 14.85 0.26
C SER A 62 -0.51 13.46 -0.33
N PHE A 63 -0.31 13.28 -1.62
CA PHE A 63 -0.43 11.97 -2.26
C PHE A 63 0.66 11.01 -1.77
N GLY A 64 1.89 11.50 -1.58
CA GLY A 64 2.99 10.72 -1.01
C GLY A 64 2.71 10.21 0.41
N MET A 65 2.11 11.03 1.27
CA MET A 65 1.68 10.61 2.62
C MET A 65 0.70 9.44 2.55
N LYS A 66 -0.27 9.49 1.63
CA LYS A 66 -1.26 8.42 1.44
C LYS A 66 -0.67 7.19 0.73
N CYS A 67 0.36 7.38 -0.09
CA CYS A 67 1.11 6.31 -0.75
C CYS A 67 2.16 5.67 0.17
N ALA A 68 2.32 6.18 1.39
CA ALA A 68 3.30 5.71 2.38
C ALA A 68 4.75 5.90 1.90
N PHE A 69 5.11 7.09 1.45
CA PHE A 69 6.49 7.47 1.09
C PHE A 69 7.46 7.24 2.26
N PRO A 70 8.77 7.13 2.02
CA PRO A 70 9.77 6.97 3.06
C PRO A 70 9.60 8.03 4.16
N PHE A 71 9.77 7.62 5.40
CA PHE A 71 9.52 8.39 6.64
C PHE A 71 8.03 8.68 6.94
N LEU A 72 7.12 8.56 5.97
CA LEU A 72 5.69 8.79 6.12
C LEU A 72 4.86 7.49 6.10
N HIS A 73 5.52 6.33 6.17
CA HIS A 73 4.91 5.00 5.99
C HIS A 73 4.42 4.33 7.28
N ASN A 74 4.85 4.79 8.46
CA ASN A 74 4.61 4.11 9.74
C ASN A 74 3.13 3.88 10.05
N TRP A 75 2.25 4.78 9.58
CA TRP A 75 0.82 4.63 9.77
C TRP A 75 0.27 3.34 9.13
N LEU A 76 0.88 2.88 8.04
CA LEU A 76 0.44 1.69 7.31
C LEU A 76 0.79 0.42 8.10
N GLN A 77 2.04 0.30 8.57
CA GLN A 77 2.51 -0.85 9.34
C GLN A 77 1.81 -0.99 10.70
N ASP A 78 1.43 0.13 11.31
CA ASP A 78 0.70 0.13 12.58
C ASP A 78 -0.79 -0.16 12.38
N SER A 79 -1.42 0.49 11.38
CA SER A 79 -2.88 0.49 11.24
C SER A 79 -3.44 -0.81 10.65
N TYR A 80 -2.74 -1.44 9.70
CA TYR A 80 -3.27 -2.62 9.03
C TYR A 80 -3.33 -3.85 9.95
N PRO A 81 -2.31 -4.15 10.76
CA PRO A 81 -2.41 -5.22 11.76
C PRO A 81 -3.39 -4.92 12.88
N ALA A 82 -3.56 -3.64 13.24
CA ALA A 82 -4.47 -3.21 14.29
C ALA A 82 -5.95 -3.21 13.87
N ALA A 83 -6.26 -3.17 12.58
CA ALA A 83 -7.63 -3.21 12.08
C ALA A 83 -8.29 -4.57 12.29
N THR A 84 -9.64 -4.61 12.18
CA THR A 84 -10.39 -5.87 12.14
C THR A 84 -9.93 -6.74 10.97
N ILE A 85 -10.20 -8.04 11.01
CA ILE A 85 -9.77 -8.99 9.98
C ILE A 85 -10.28 -8.56 8.59
N THR A 86 -11.57 -8.28 8.47
CA THR A 86 -12.19 -7.80 7.23
C THR A 86 -11.79 -6.36 6.90
N GLY A 87 -11.64 -5.52 7.92
CA GLY A 87 -11.21 -4.13 7.76
C GLY A 87 -9.82 -4.00 7.15
N THR A 88 -8.88 -4.87 7.52
CA THR A 88 -7.53 -4.89 6.92
C THR A 88 -7.59 -5.20 5.43
N VAL A 89 -8.45 -6.11 4.99
CA VAL A 89 -8.62 -6.44 3.57
C VAL A 89 -9.06 -5.21 2.78
N ILE A 90 -10.08 -4.48 3.28
CA ILE A 90 -10.57 -3.26 2.62
C ILE A 90 -9.51 -2.15 2.62
N LEU A 91 -8.82 -1.94 3.75
CA LEU A 91 -7.74 -0.94 3.83
C LEU A 91 -6.60 -1.25 2.86
N SER A 92 -6.20 -2.52 2.75
CA SER A 92 -5.12 -2.95 1.84
C SER A 92 -5.53 -2.84 0.36
N ALA A 93 -6.79 -3.07 0.05
CA ALA A 93 -7.30 -3.05 -1.32
C ALA A 93 -7.37 -1.62 -1.89
N PHE A 94 -7.91 -0.66 -1.14
CA PHE A 94 -8.30 0.63 -1.69
C PHE A 94 -7.42 1.80 -1.25
N THR A 95 -7.05 1.90 0.03
CA THR A 95 -6.48 3.14 0.59
C THR A 95 -5.23 3.62 -0.16
N THR A 96 -4.25 2.75 -0.34
CA THR A 96 -2.98 3.10 -0.98
C THR A 96 -3.08 3.14 -2.51
N LYS A 97 -3.97 2.34 -3.13
CA LYS A 97 -4.13 2.28 -4.58
C LYS A 97 -4.78 3.55 -5.15
N LEU A 98 -5.67 4.18 -4.40
CA LEU A 98 -6.20 5.50 -4.76
C LEU A 98 -5.09 6.56 -4.79
N ALA A 99 -4.11 6.49 -3.88
CA ALA A 99 -2.96 7.38 -3.91
C ALA A 99 -2.03 7.10 -5.10
N VAL A 100 -1.80 5.81 -5.42
CA VAL A 100 -1.05 5.39 -6.62
C VAL A 100 -1.74 5.91 -7.89
N TYR A 101 -3.06 5.77 -7.99
CA TYR A 101 -3.84 6.31 -9.10
C TYR A 101 -3.69 7.84 -9.22
N ALA A 102 -3.79 8.55 -8.10
CA ALA A 102 -3.65 10.01 -8.09
C ALA A 102 -2.24 10.46 -8.53
N LEU A 103 -1.19 9.74 -8.07
CA LEU A 103 0.19 9.98 -8.51
C LEU A 103 0.37 9.68 -10.01
N ALA A 104 -0.17 8.56 -10.50
CA ALA A 104 -0.08 8.20 -11.91
C ALA A 104 -0.77 9.22 -12.82
N ARG A 105 -1.91 9.76 -12.39
CA ARG A 105 -2.65 10.77 -13.15
C ARG A 105 -2.00 12.16 -13.08
N GLY A 106 -1.50 12.57 -11.90
CA GLY A 106 -1.00 13.92 -11.69
C GLY A 106 0.48 14.11 -11.92
N PHE A 107 1.32 13.09 -11.73
CA PHE A 107 2.77 13.19 -11.68
C PHE A 107 3.51 12.11 -12.48
N ALA A 108 2.88 11.54 -13.51
CA ALA A 108 3.55 10.57 -14.39
C ALA A 108 4.80 11.18 -15.03
N GLY A 109 5.89 10.40 -15.10
CA GLY A 109 7.16 10.85 -15.66
C GLY A 109 7.97 11.79 -14.76
N THR A 110 7.60 11.90 -13.47
CA THR A 110 8.34 12.72 -12.51
C THR A 110 9.52 11.92 -11.95
N GLU A 111 10.74 12.27 -12.33
CA GLU A 111 11.98 11.53 -12.06
C GLU A 111 12.21 11.24 -10.56
N ILE A 112 11.89 12.18 -9.68
CA ILE A 112 12.03 12.00 -8.22
C ILE A 112 11.25 10.79 -7.69
N LEU A 113 10.15 10.37 -8.36
CA LEU A 113 9.38 9.19 -7.99
C LEU A 113 10.17 7.89 -8.17
N ILE A 114 11.12 7.85 -9.11
CA ILE A 114 11.99 6.68 -9.31
C ILE A 114 12.84 6.45 -8.05
N TYR A 115 13.47 7.50 -7.53
CA TYR A 115 14.30 7.40 -6.33
C TYR A 115 13.48 7.09 -5.08
N ILE A 116 12.35 7.78 -4.92
CA ILE A 116 11.42 7.52 -3.80
C ILE A 116 10.91 6.08 -3.85
N GLY A 117 10.48 5.61 -5.02
CA GLY A 117 9.99 4.25 -5.21
C GLY A 117 11.07 3.19 -5.00
N ALA A 118 12.31 3.45 -5.42
CA ALA A 118 13.44 2.54 -5.16
C ALA A 118 13.69 2.37 -3.65
N VAL A 119 13.68 3.46 -2.88
CA VAL A 119 13.80 3.40 -1.41
C VAL A 119 12.61 2.66 -0.80
N MET A 120 11.38 2.93 -1.26
CA MET A 120 10.17 2.22 -0.79
C MET A 120 10.20 0.73 -1.10
N THR A 121 10.86 0.33 -2.18
CA THR A 121 10.99 -1.08 -2.55
C THR A 121 12.01 -1.79 -1.66
N LEU A 122 13.15 -1.17 -1.41
CA LEU A 122 14.27 -1.82 -0.71
C LEU A 122 14.06 -1.84 0.82
N PHE A 123 13.74 -0.70 1.41
CA PHE A 123 13.70 -0.52 2.86
C PHE A 123 12.74 -1.48 3.61
N PRO A 124 11.47 -1.71 3.16
CA PRO A 124 10.55 -2.55 3.91
C PRO A 124 10.91 -4.03 3.94
N ILE A 125 11.75 -4.50 3.01
CA ILE A 125 12.15 -5.91 2.96
C ILE A 125 12.94 -6.28 4.21
N PHE A 126 13.88 -5.43 4.64
CA PHE A 126 14.69 -5.69 5.84
C PHE A 126 13.82 -5.83 7.10
N PHE A 127 12.78 -5.00 7.22
CA PHE A 127 11.85 -5.09 8.35
C PHE A 127 10.91 -6.29 8.23
N ALA A 128 10.50 -6.67 7.02
CA ALA A 128 9.67 -7.84 6.79
C ALA A 128 10.38 -9.14 7.19
N GLU A 129 11.69 -9.24 6.98
CA GLU A 129 12.49 -10.43 7.32
C GLU A 129 12.65 -10.65 8.82
N ILE A 130 12.74 -9.58 9.61
CA ILE A 130 12.91 -9.68 11.06
C ILE A 130 11.58 -9.70 11.83
N GLU A 131 10.46 -9.42 11.15
CA GLU A 131 9.14 -9.32 11.78
C GLU A 131 8.52 -10.70 12.02
N ASN A 132 7.96 -10.90 13.20
CA ASN A 132 7.33 -12.16 13.60
C ASN A 132 5.80 -12.17 13.39
N ASP A 133 5.15 -11.00 13.36
CA ASP A 133 3.72 -10.91 13.13
C ASP A 133 3.42 -10.96 11.61
N LEU A 134 2.75 -12.03 11.17
CA LEU A 134 2.41 -12.24 9.76
C LEU A 134 1.58 -11.09 9.15
N ARG A 135 0.75 -10.41 9.93
CA ARG A 135 -0.02 -9.26 9.43
C ARG A 135 0.88 -8.04 9.21
N ARG A 136 1.91 -7.86 10.05
CA ARG A 136 2.94 -6.83 9.84
C ARG A 136 3.84 -7.15 8.67
N VAL A 137 4.27 -8.41 8.53
CA VAL A 137 5.01 -8.89 7.35
C VAL A 137 4.26 -8.53 6.06
N LEU A 138 2.95 -8.81 6.02
CA LEU A 138 2.11 -8.47 4.88
C LEU A 138 2.00 -6.94 4.65
N ALA A 139 2.02 -6.13 5.71
CA ALA A 139 2.00 -4.68 5.61
C ALA A 139 3.33 -4.12 5.06
N TYR A 140 4.49 -4.64 5.51
CA TYR A 140 5.78 -4.30 4.93
C TYR A 140 5.90 -4.71 3.46
N SER A 141 5.49 -5.93 3.14
CA SER A 141 5.44 -6.41 1.77
C SER A 141 4.49 -5.58 0.88
N LEU A 142 3.42 -5.02 1.44
CA LEU A 142 2.55 -4.10 0.71
C LEU A 142 3.29 -2.81 0.37
N ASN A 143 4.04 -2.24 1.30
CA ASN A 143 4.82 -1.03 1.05
C ASN A 143 5.92 -1.25 -0.01
N ASN A 144 6.57 -2.42 0.00
CA ASN A 144 7.51 -2.83 -1.05
C ASN A 144 6.85 -2.81 -2.45
N GLN A 145 5.67 -3.39 -2.60
CA GLN A 145 4.96 -3.43 -3.87
C GLN A 145 4.45 -2.03 -4.31
N LEU A 146 4.10 -1.18 -3.35
CA LEU A 146 3.79 0.23 -3.65
C LEU A 146 5.01 0.96 -4.21
N GLY A 147 6.19 0.71 -3.65
CA GLY A 147 7.45 1.27 -4.18
C GLY A 147 7.66 0.91 -5.64
N PHE A 148 7.42 -0.34 -6.01
CA PHE A 148 7.50 -0.79 -7.39
C PHE A 148 6.52 -0.05 -8.32
N MET A 149 5.27 0.14 -7.88
CA MET A 149 4.28 0.93 -8.62
C MET A 149 4.72 2.40 -8.78
N VAL A 150 5.30 2.99 -7.73
CA VAL A 150 5.80 4.38 -7.74
C VAL A 150 6.97 4.54 -8.71
N VAL A 151 7.87 3.55 -8.81
CA VAL A 151 8.94 3.55 -9.84
C VAL A 151 8.33 3.57 -11.24
N GLY A 152 7.37 2.69 -11.53
CA GLY A 152 6.71 2.65 -12.85
C GLY A 152 6.00 3.96 -13.21
N ILE A 153 5.42 4.66 -12.23
CA ILE A 153 4.87 6.01 -12.43
C ILE A 153 5.98 7.02 -12.74
N GLY A 154 7.11 6.92 -12.04
CA GLY A 154 8.27 7.80 -12.24
C GLY A 154 8.91 7.66 -13.62
N VAL A 155 8.95 6.45 -14.16
CA VAL A 155 9.40 6.18 -15.55
C VAL A 155 8.48 6.87 -16.57
N GLY A 156 7.16 6.82 -16.34
CA GLY A 156 6.18 7.61 -17.08
C GLY A 156 5.94 7.18 -18.53
N THR A 157 6.56 6.12 -19.02
CA THR A 157 6.23 5.56 -20.33
C THR A 157 4.83 4.96 -20.33
N GLU A 158 4.17 4.95 -21.47
CA GLU A 158 2.83 4.36 -21.59
C GLU A 158 2.82 2.90 -21.14
N MET A 159 3.87 2.14 -21.48
CA MET A 159 4.00 0.74 -21.10
C MET A 159 4.19 0.58 -19.59
N ALA A 160 5.04 1.38 -18.96
CA ALA A 160 5.24 1.37 -17.52
C ALA A 160 3.99 1.78 -16.74
N LEU A 161 3.20 2.74 -17.23
CA LEU A 161 1.94 3.15 -16.63
C LEU A 161 0.88 2.05 -16.74
N ASN A 162 0.75 1.41 -17.90
CA ASN A 162 -0.13 0.27 -18.10
C ASN A 162 0.28 -0.94 -17.24
N GLY A 163 1.58 -1.19 -17.14
CA GLY A 163 2.15 -2.20 -16.25
C GLY A 163 1.82 -1.90 -14.77
N THR A 164 2.00 -0.66 -14.35
CA THR A 164 1.67 -0.20 -12.99
C THR A 164 0.18 -0.36 -12.67
N ALA A 165 -0.71 0.01 -13.59
CA ALA A 165 -2.15 -0.14 -13.41
C ALA A 165 -2.55 -1.61 -13.30
N SER A 166 -2.02 -2.45 -14.18
CA SER A 166 -2.24 -3.91 -14.16
C SER A 166 -1.70 -4.55 -12.88
N HIS A 167 -0.49 -4.10 -12.44
CA HIS A 167 0.12 -4.57 -11.19
C HIS A 167 -0.71 -4.14 -9.98
N ALA A 168 -1.23 -2.91 -9.94
CA ALA A 168 -2.08 -2.44 -8.86
C ALA A 168 -3.35 -3.30 -8.74
N PHE A 169 -3.97 -3.65 -9.86
CA PHE A 169 -5.15 -4.53 -9.88
C PHE A 169 -4.83 -5.94 -9.39
N ALA A 170 -3.80 -6.58 -9.95
CA ALA A 170 -3.35 -7.91 -9.53
C ALA A 170 -2.99 -7.95 -8.03
N HIS A 171 -2.28 -6.91 -7.57
CA HIS A 171 -1.88 -6.76 -6.18
C HIS A 171 -3.08 -6.72 -5.21
N ILE A 172 -4.18 -6.04 -5.58
CA ILE A 172 -5.40 -6.02 -4.75
C ILE A 172 -5.89 -7.44 -4.51
N LEU A 173 -5.96 -8.28 -5.55
CA LEU A 173 -6.51 -9.63 -5.48
C LEU A 173 -5.67 -10.55 -4.57
N TYR A 174 -4.38 -10.70 -4.83
CA TYR A 174 -3.57 -11.63 -4.05
C TYR A 174 -3.28 -11.12 -2.63
N LYS A 175 -3.17 -9.80 -2.41
CA LYS A 175 -3.04 -9.26 -1.06
C LYS A 175 -4.31 -9.42 -0.23
N ALA A 176 -5.48 -9.22 -0.84
CA ALA A 176 -6.74 -9.50 -0.18
C ALA A 176 -6.81 -10.99 0.24
N LEU A 177 -6.42 -11.91 -0.66
CA LEU A 177 -6.37 -13.34 -0.38
C LEU A 177 -5.42 -13.67 0.79
N LEU A 178 -4.22 -13.08 0.80
CA LEU A 178 -3.25 -13.28 1.88
C LEU A 178 -3.76 -12.73 3.22
N PHE A 179 -4.30 -11.51 3.25
CA PHE A 179 -4.86 -10.94 4.48
C PHE A 179 -6.08 -11.72 4.98
N MET A 180 -6.94 -12.22 4.09
CA MET A 180 -8.05 -13.10 4.48
C MET A 180 -7.53 -14.42 5.06
N SER A 181 -6.53 -15.04 4.46
CA SER A 181 -5.95 -16.30 4.92
C SER A 181 -5.30 -16.15 6.30
N VAL A 182 -4.45 -15.11 6.49
CA VAL A 182 -3.84 -14.82 7.80
C VAL A 182 -4.89 -14.38 8.82
N GLY A 183 -5.92 -13.66 8.37
CA GLY A 183 -7.07 -13.30 9.21
C GLY A 183 -7.86 -14.51 9.71
N ALA A 184 -8.07 -15.52 8.87
CA ALA A 184 -8.70 -16.78 9.25
C ALA A 184 -7.84 -17.57 10.27
N VAL A 185 -6.51 -17.54 10.09
CA VAL A 185 -5.57 -18.11 11.08
C VAL A 185 -5.73 -17.40 12.41
N LEU A 186 -5.66 -16.07 12.44
CA LEU A 186 -5.83 -15.28 13.66
C LEU A 186 -7.16 -15.59 14.37
N LEU A 187 -8.25 -15.72 13.60
CA LEU A 187 -9.57 -16.03 14.17
C LEU A 187 -9.63 -17.39 14.86
N ARG A 188 -8.93 -18.39 14.32
CA ARG A 188 -8.95 -19.77 14.83
C ARG A 188 -7.93 -20.03 15.93
N THR A 189 -6.75 -19.41 15.86
CA THR A 189 -5.64 -19.64 16.78
C THR A 189 -5.50 -18.58 17.86
N GLY A 190 -6.08 -17.39 17.64
CA GLY A 190 -5.94 -16.23 18.54
C GLY A 190 -4.63 -15.46 18.37
N THR A 191 -3.68 -15.94 17.54
CA THR A 191 -2.38 -15.31 17.32
C THR A 191 -2.06 -15.18 15.84
N SER A 192 -1.25 -14.16 15.49
CA SER A 192 -0.68 -13.97 14.15
C SER A 192 0.84 -14.08 14.13
N LYS A 193 1.46 -14.46 15.27
CA LYS A 193 2.91 -14.63 15.37
C LYS A 193 3.35 -15.95 14.78
N ALA A 194 4.28 -15.91 13.83
CA ALA A 194 4.78 -17.09 13.12
C ALA A 194 5.40 -18.13 14.07
N SER A 195 6.12 -17.67 15.10
CA SER A 195 6.76 -18.55 16.11
C SER A 195 5.77 -19.35 16.98
N GLU A 196 4.52 -18.88 17.07
CA GLU A 196 3.47 -19.55 17.86
C GLU A 196 2.57 -20.45 17.00
N LEU A 197 2.80 -20.49 15.69
CA LEU A 197 2.00 -21.22 14.72
C LEU A 197 2.72 -22.48 14.22
N GLY A 198 1.99 -23.61 14.17
CA GLY A 198 2.53 -24.86 13.64
C GLY A 198 1.41 -25.82 13.23
N GLY A 199 1.70 -26.72 12.29
CA GLY A 199 0.79 -27.81 11.88
C GLY A 199 -0.50 -27.37 11.18
N LEU A 200 -0.63 -26.09 10.77
CA LEU A 200 -1.85 -25.51 10.20
C LEU A 200 -2.28 -26.15 8.88
N CYS A 201 -1.37 -26.72 8.12
CA CYS A 201 -1.72 -27.44 6.89
C CYS A 201 -2.63 -28.65 7.15
N ARG A 202 -2.54 -29.27 8.34
CA ARG A 202 -3.40 -30.39 8.72
C ARG A 202 -4.75 -29.93 9.29
N THR A 203 -4.75 -28.86 10.09
CA THR A 203 -5.95 -28.38 10.78
C THR A 203 -6.79 -27.43 9.92
N MET A 204 -6.15 -26.68 9.00
CA MET A 204 -6.77 -25.69 8.12
C MET A 204 -6.29 -25.83 6.66
N PRO A 205 -6.51 -27.00 6.00
CA PRO A 205 -5.92 -27.28 4.68
C PRO A 205 -6.37 -26.32 3.59
N ARG A 206 -7.63 -25.87 3.60
CA ARG A 206 -8.14 -24.89 2.62
C ARG A 206 -7.48 -23.52 2.79
N THR A 207 -7.33 -23.07 4.02
CA THR A 207 -6.66 -21.77 4.32
C THR A 207 -5.18 -21.84 3.93
N ALA A 208 -4.52 -22.96 4.21
CA ALA A 208 -3.13 -23.19 3.81
C ALA A 208 -2.98 -23.17 2.28
N LEU A 209 -3.89 -23.79 1.53
CA LEU A 209 -3.90 -23.78 0.06
C LEU A 209 -4.04 -22.35 -0.48
N PHE A 210 -5.01 -21.57 0.03
CA PHE A 210 -5.20 -20.19 -0.39
C PHE A 210 -4.01 -19.30 -0.03
N CYS A 211 -3.39 -19.53 1.12
CA CYS A 211 -2.17 -18.82 1.51
C CYS A 211 -1.02 -19.14 0.55
N LEU A 212 -0.82 -20.40 0.15
CA LEU A 212 0.18 -20.83 -0.81
C LEU A 212 -0.04 -20.21 -2.20
N ILE A 213 -1.29 -20.18 -2.67
CA ILE A 213 -1.64 -19.54 -3.94
C ILE A 213 -1.32 -18.04 -3.88
N GLY A 214 -1.69 -17.35 -2.81
CA GLY A 214 -1.37 -15.94 -2.62
C GLY A 214 0.13 -15.66 -2.51
N ALA A 215 0.88 -16.55 -1.86
CA ALA A 215 2.33 -16.45 -1.75
C ALA A 215 3.02 -16.69 -3.10
N ALA A 216 2.57 -17.68 -3.87
CA ALA A 216 3.07 -17.93 -5.22
C ALA A 216 2.79 -16.75 -6.16
N ALA A 217 1.60 -16.14 -6.07
CA ALA A 217 1.29 -14.93 -6.81
C ALA A 217 2.21 -13.76 -6.42
N LEU A 218 2.45 -13.55 -5.11
CA LEU A 218 3.34 -12.50 -4.60
C LEU A 218 4.80 -12.69 -5.05
N SER A 219 5.28 -13.92 -5.15
CA SER A 219 6.64 -14.24 -5.58
C SER A 219 6.87 -14.18 -7.09
N ALA A 220 5.88 -13.69 -7.84
CA ALA A 220 5.95 -13.64 -9.31
C ALA A 220 6.24 -15.01 -9.95
N PHE A 221 5.66 -16.08 -9.39
CA PHE A 221 5.80 -17.41 -9.97
C PHE A 221 5.23 -17.42 -11.41
N PRO A 222 5.91 -18.06 -12.38
CA PRO A 222 5.42 -18.16 -13.75
C PRO A 222 3.97 -18.62 -13.81
N LEU A 223 3.17 -18.09 -14.74
CA LEU A 223 1.73 -18.27 -14.91
C LEU A 223 0.82 -17.48 -13.97
N PHE A 224 1.37 -16.80 -12.96
CA PHE A 224 0.60 -15.89 -12.13
C PHE A 224 0.65 -14.44 -12.66
N THR A 225 -0.36 -13.67 -12.32
CA THR A 225 -0.55 -12.30 -12.84
C THR A 225 0.62 -11.37 -12.54
N GLU A 226 1.27 -11.53 -11.39
CA GLU A 226 2.37 -10.66 -10.99
C GLU A 226 3.64 -10.85 -11.84
N PHE A 227 3.87 -12.05 -12.35
CA PHE A 227 4.95 -12.30 -13.30
C PHE A 227 4.82 -11.41 -14.55
N VAL A 228 3.63 -11.41 -15.16
CA VAL A 228 3.35 -10.61 -16.36
C VAL A 228 3.39 -9.11 -16.06
N THR A 229 2.77 -8.67 -14.95
CA THR A 229 2.66 -7.25 -14.63
C THR A 229 4.00 -6.63 -14.24
N LYS A 230 4.88 -7.36 -13.55
CA LYS A 230 6.23 -6.89 -13.25
C LYS A 230 7.10 -6.77 -14.50
N THR A 231 7.02 -7.73 -15.41
CA THR A 231 7.74 -7.64 -16.68
C THR A 231 7.31 -6.41 -17.48
N LEU A 232 5.99 -6.18 -17.62
CA LEU A 232 5.46 -5.00 -18.31
C LEU A 232 5.86 -3.67 -17.67
N SER A 233 6.15 -3.64 -16.38
CA SER A 233 6.56 -2.41 -15.69
C SER A 233 8.06 -2.14 -15.79
N MET A 234 8.86 -3.15 -16.17
CA MET A 234 10.32 -3.06 -16.32
C MET A 234 10.77 -2.76 -17.74
N ASP A 235 9.94 -3.11 -18.73
CA ASP A 235 10.14 -2.79 -20.14
C ASP A 235 9.65 -1.36 -20.46
#